data_711423e605789c3583e12b9d5f587fef
#
_entry.id   711423e605789c3583e12b9d5f587fef
#
_cell.length_a   1.000
_cell.length_b   1.000
_cell.length_c   1.000
_cell.angle_alpha   90.00
_cell.angle_beta   90.00
_cell.angle_gamma   90.00
#
_symmetry.space_group_name_H-M   'P 1'
#
loop_
_entity.id
_entity.type
_entity.pdbx_description
1 polymer ?
#
loop_
_entity_poly.entity_id
_entity_poly.type
_entity_poly.pdbx_seq_one_letter_code
_entity_poly.pdbx_strand_id
1 'polypeptide(L)'
;MDKVVVITGANSGIGYAAAKIYESKGYFVVLGCRNQEKGIAAEKEIGKNSKFIKLDMTDYESIDNFYNNLTSNFKNIDIFYSNAGIMYVPFSKTKEGLESTLATNYFGSTYLTLMMLDLMKNVVSSRIVQISSIAMYFIKEMRYERLEDESIYSPWTWYNYSNLYRTMFSFELDKKITNFE
;
A
#
# COMPACT_ATOMS: atom_id res chain seq x y z
N MET A 1 1.67 24.33 -7.19
CA MET A 1 0.96 23.34 -6.37
C MET A 1 2.01 22.54 -5.63
N ASP A 2 1.78 22.27 -4.35
CA ASP A 2 2.72 21.45 -3.56
C ASP A 2 2.72 20.03 -4.12
N LYS A 3 3.88 19.39 -4.13
CA LYS A 3 4.00 17.97 -4.51
C LYS A 3 3.26 17.12 -3.50
N VAL A 4 2.54 16.10 -3.96
CA VAL A 4 1.71 15.24 -3.13
C VAL A 4 2.30 13.85 -3.05
N VAL A 5 2.44 13.33 -1.83
CA VAL A 5 2.78 11.93 -1.58
C VAL A 5 1.64 11.24 -0.82
N VAL A 6 1.24 10.08 -1.31
CA VAL A 6 0.27 9.19 -0.65
C VAL A 6 1.03 8.02 -0.05
N ILE A 7 0.87 7.78 1.26
CA ILE A 7 1.58 6.72 1.99
C ILE A 7 0.57 5.81 2.68
N THR A 8 0.60 4.52 2.37
CA THR A 8 -0.22 3.53 3.05
C THR A 8 0.49 2.99 4.31
N GLY A 9 -0.27 2.73 5.39
CA GLY A 9 0.30 2.33 6.67
C GLY A 9 1.11 3.43 7.35
N ALA A 10 0.72 4.70 7.17
CA ALA A 10 1.50 5.88 7.55
C ALA A 10 1.39 6.28 9.03
N ASN A 11 0.65 5.54 9.85
CA ASN A 11 0.45 5.87 11.27
C ASN A 11 1.51 5.28 12.21
N SER A 12 2.47 4.51 11.69
CA SER A 12 3.53 3.88 12.50
C SER A 12 4.71 3.41 11.66
N GLY A 13 5.83 3.09 12.30
CA GLY A 13 6.99 2.44 11.70
C GLY A 13 7.56 3.19 10.49
N ILE A 14 7.87 2.45 9.43
CA ILE A 14 8.51 2.95 8.21
C ILE A 14 7.62 4.01 7.52
N GLY A 15 6.32 3.74 7.39
CA GLY A 15 5.38 4.66 6.75
C GLY A 15 5.29 6.00 7.47
N TYR A 16 5.25 5.99 8.80
CA TYR A 16 5.24 7.20 9.61
C TYR A 16 6.55 7.99 9.50
N ALA A 17 7.70 7.30 9.56
CA ALA A 17 9.00 7.94 9.38
C ALA A 17 9.13 8.58 7.97
N ALA A 18 8.69 7.88 6.93
CA ALA A 18 8.64 8.41 5.57
C ALA A 18 7.73 9.64 5.48
N ALA A 19 6.56 9.61 6.12
CA ALA A 19 5.62 10.74 6.14
C ALA A 19 6.26 12.01 6.72
N LYS A 20 6.96 11.90 7.83
CA LYS A 20 7.70 13.02 8.43
C LYS A 20 8.79 13.57 7.52
N ILE A 21 9.53 12.69 6.85
CA ILE A 21 10.59 13.10 5.92
C ILE A 21 10.00 13.82 4.70
N TYR A 22 8.90 13.33 4.13
CA TYR A 22 8.27 13.99 2.98
C TYR A 22 7.66 15.34 3.36
N GLU A 23 6.98 15.42 4.50
CA GLU A 23 6.46 16.71 5.00
C GLU A 23 7.56 17.74 5.22
N SER A 24 8.68 17.34 5.85
CA SER A 24 9.84 18.23 6.06
C SER A 24 10.51 18.71 4.75
N LYS A 25 10.27 17.99 3.64
CA LYS A 25 10.70 18.36 2.29
C LYS A 25 9.68 19.22 1.53
N GLY A 26 8.60 19.61 2.18
CA GLY A 26 7.56 20.45 1.61
C GLY A 26 6.52 19.72 0.77
N TYR A 27 6.41 18.39 0.90
CA TYR A 27 5.31 17.64 0.29
C TYR A 27 4.04 17.77 1.12
N PHE A 28 2.89 17.78 0.45
CA PHE A 28 1.63 17.45 1.10
C PHE A 28 1.52 15.92 1.25
N VAL A 29 1.30 15.43 2.48
CA VAL A 29 1.37 14.01 2.78
C VAL A 29 -0.01 13.45 3.10
N VAL A 30 -0.51 12.52 2.29
CA VAL A 30 -1.74 11.78 2.59
C VAL A 30 -1.40 10.50 3.34
N LEU A 31 -1.99 10.34 4.53
CA LEU A 31 -1.77 9.23 5.45
C LEU A 31 -2.92 8.23 5.34
N GLY A 32 -2.74 7.16 4.55
CA GLY A 32 -3.70 6.06 4.44
C GLY A 32 -3.46 5.03 5.54
N CYS A 33 -4.41 4.86 6.48
CA CYS A 33 -4.32 3.80 7.47
C CYS A 33 -5.68 3.39 8.04
N ARG A 34 -5.75 2.15 8.55
CA ARG A 34 -7.01 1.54 9.00
C ARG A 34 -7.54 2.12 10.31
N ASN A 35 -6.67 2.33 11.27
CA ASN A 35 -7.07 2.82 12.59
C ASN A 35 -7.22 4.34 12.56
N GLN A 36 -8.45 4.81 12.75
CA GLN A 36 -8.80 6.23 12.66
C GLN A 36 -8.12 7.07 13.77
N GLU A 37 -8.11 6.59 15.01
CA GLU A 37 -7.54 7.33 16.14
C GLU A 37 -6.03 7.53 15.93
N LYS A 38 -5.32 6.44 15.56
CA LYS A 38 -3.88 6.51 15.28
C LYS A 38 -3.58 7.36 14.03
N GLY A 39 -4.46 7.34 13.04
CA GLY A 39 -4.32 8.15 11.83
C GLY A 39 -4.44 9.65 12.13
N ILE A 40 -5.45 10.04 12.90
CA ILE A 40 -5.65 11.43 13.34
C ILE A 40 -4.49 11.90 14.24
N ALA A 41 -4.02 11.03 15.14
CA ALA A 41 -2.86 11.35 15.97
C ALA A 41 -1.59 11.58 15.13
N ALA A 42 -1.34 10.71 14.14
CA ALA A 42 -0.21 10.87 13.22
C ALA A 42 -0.31 12.15 12.38
N GLU A 43 -1.50 12.48 11.85
CA GLU A 43 -1.74 13.74 11.12
C GLU A 43 -1.38 14.96 11.99
N LYS A 44 -1.84 14.97 13.25
CA LYS A 44 -1.54 16.05 14.18
C LYS A 44 -0.05 16.19 14.47
N GLU A 45 0.67 15.09 14.60
CA GLU A 45 2.12 15.08 14.92
C GLU A 45 2.98 15.44 13.68
N ILE A 46 2.58 15.03 12.47
CA ILE A 46 3.30 15.34 11.23
C ILE A 46 3.13 16.82 10.91
N GLY A 47 1.92 17.35 11.02
CA GLY A 47 1.70 18.78 10.89
C GLY A 47 0.72 19.16 9.76
N LYS A 48 0.66 20.48 9.50
CA LYS A 48 -0.36 21.10 8.66
C LYS A 48 -0.38 20.65 7.19
N ASN A 49 0.77 20.16 6.68
CA ASN A 49 0.87 19.67 5.31
C ASN A 49 0.58 18.16 5.24
N SER A 50 -0.26 17.65 6.11
CA SER A 50 -0.68 16.26 6.08
C SER A 50 -2.20 16.10 6.22
N LYS A 51 -2.71 14.98 5.74
CA LYS A 51 -4.13 14.61 5.83
C LYS A 51 -4.28 13.11 6.02
N PHE A 52 -4.96 12.72 7.09
CA PHE A 52 -5.40 11.36 7.28
C PHE A 52 -6.64 11.05 6.43
N ILE A 53 -6.63 9.91 5.74
CA ILE A 53 -7.79 9.32 5.09
C ILE A 53 -7.83 7.84 5.46
N LYS A 54 -9.01 7.37 5.92
CA LYS A 54 -9.18 5.98 6.34
C LYS A 54 -8.96 5.03 5.15
N LEU A 55 -8.17 3.97 5.38
CA LEU A 55 -7.85 2.96 4.37
C LEU A 55 -7.66 1.60 5.04
N ASP A 56 -8.54 0.66 4.75
CA ASP A 56 -8.36 -0.76 5.07
C ASP A 56 -8.02 -1.53 3.80
N MET A 57 -6.81 -2.09 3.75
CA MET A 57 -6.31 -2.83 2.58
C MET A 57 -6.98 -4.20 2.41
N THR A 58 -7.76 -4.67 3.39
CA THR A 58 -8.50 -5.93 3.33
C THR A 58 -9.94 -5.76 2.82
N ASP A 59 -10.35 -4.53 2.51
CA ASP A 59 -11.71 -4.17 2.11
C ASP A 59 -11.68 -3.30 0.84
N TYR A 60 -12.10 -3.86 -0.28
CA TYR A 60 -12.11 -3.15 -1.57
C TYR A 60 -13.00 -1.91 -1.56
N GLU A 61 -14.13 -1.94 -0.85
CA GLU A 61 -14.96 -0.75 -0.69
C GLU A 61 -14.23 0.38 0.06
N SER A 62 -13.44 0.03 1.08
CA SER A 62 -12.59 0.99 1.77
C SER A 62 -11.50 1.56 0.85
N ILE A 63 -10.93 0.74 -0.04
CA ILE A 63 -9.94 1.19 -1.03
C ILE A 63 -10.59 2.13 -2.04
N ASP A 64 -11.77 1.79 -2.57
CA ASP A 64 -12.52 2.63 -3.50
C ASP A 64 -12.86 3.99 -2.88
N ASN A 65 -13.36 4.00 -1.63
CA ASN A 65 -13.67 5.23 -0.89
C ASN A 65 -12.43 6.09 -0.64
N PHE A 66 -11.30 5.46 -0.34
CA PHE A 66 -10.02 6.14 -0.21
C PHE A 66 -9.60 6.80 -1.53
N TYR A 67 -9.65 6.06 -2.64
CA TYR A 67 -9.33 6.58 -3.97
C TYR A 67 -10.27 7.72 -4.41
N ASN A 68 -11.58 7.58 -4.19
CA ASN A 68 -12.56 8.62 -4.50
C ASN A 68 -12.29 9.90 -3.69
N ASN A 69 -11.82 9.76 -2.45
CA ASN A 69 -11.41 10.90 -1.65
C ASN A 69 -10.16 11.58 -2.23
N LEU A 70 -9.20 10.80 -2.72
CA LEU A 70 -8.02 11.35 -3.40
C LEU A 70 -8.41 12.11 -4.67
N THR A 71 -9.22 11.54 -5.54
CA THR A 71 -9.65 12.18 -6.81
C THR A 71 -10.44 13.46 -6.60
N SER A 72 -11.19 13.54 -5.49
CA SER A 72 -11.96 14.73 -5.13
C SER A 72 -11.09 15.88 -4.61
N ASN A 73 -9.91 15.60 -4.05
CA ASN A 73 -9.07 16.59 -3.40
C ASN A 73 -7.76 16.89 -4.15
N PHE A 74 -7.29 15.96 -4.98
CA PHE A 74 -6.00 16.09 -5.67
C PHE A 74 -6.17 15.81 -7.16
N LYS A 75 -5.65 16.71 -7.99
CA LYS A 75 -5.62 16.52 -9.44
C LYS A 75 -4.55 15.52 -9.87
N ASN A 76 -3.42 15.54 -9.17
CA ASN A 76 -2.25 14.70 -9.46
C ASN A 76 -1.59 14.25 -8.16
N ILE A 77 -0.93 13.09 -8.22
CA ILE A 77 -0.10 12.53 -7.15
C ILE A 77 1.32 12.33 -7.70
N ASP A 78 2.31 12.87 -7.01
CA ASP A 78 3.73 12.76 -7.41
C ASP A 78 4.35 11.46 -6.96
N ILE A 79 4.02 10.99 -5.74
CA ILE A 79 4.59 9.76 -5.18
C ILE A 79 3.48 8.93 -4.54
N PHE A 80 3.42 7.65 -4.90
CA PHE A 80 2.65 6.66 -4.19
C PHE A 80 3.58 5.70 -3.45
N TYR A 81 3.52 5.73 -2.11
CA TYR A 81 4.35 4.92 -1.22
C TYR A 81 3.52 3.78 -0.63
N SER A 82 3.52 2.65 -1.33
CA SER A 82 2.79 1.44 -0.96
C SER A 82 3.55 0.67 0.11
N ASN A 83 3.25 0.98 1.38
CA ASN A 83 3.99 0.48 2.54
C ASN A 83 3.14 -0.40 3.46
N ALA A 84 1.82 -0.22 3.51
CA ALA A 84 0.96 -1.00 4.38
C ALA A 84 1.24 -2.51 4.25
N GLY A 85 1.33 -3.18 5.40
CA GLY A 85 1.55 -4.61 5.48
C GLY A 85 1.40 -5.13 6.91
N ILE A 86 1.07 -6.41 7.01
CA ILE A 86 0.97 -7.16 8.26
C ILE A 86 1.86 -8.39 8.20
N MET A 87 2.28 -8.88 9.35
CA MET A 87 3.18 -10.03 9.48
C MET A 87 2.82 -10.83 10.73
N TYR A 88 2.93 -12.15 10.65
CA TYR A 88 2.73 -13.07 11.79
C TYR A 88 1.36 -12.96 12.45
N VAL A 89 0.31 -12.79 11.65
CA VAL A 89 -1.06 -12.78 12.14
C VAL A 89 -1.66 -14.20 12.12
N PRO A 90 -2.64 -14.50 12.98
CA PRO A 90 -3.43 -15.72 12.87
C PRO A 90 -4.16 -15.80 11.52
N PHE A 91 -4.49 -17.03 11.08
CA PHE A 91 -5.31 -17.20 9.89
C PHE A 91 -6.66 -16.49 10.05
N SER A 92 -7.01 -15.71 9.06
CA SER A 92 -8.35 -15.12 8.92
C SER A 92 -8.61 -14.81 7.45
N LYS A 93 -9.89 -14.75 7.08
CA LYS A 93 -10.33 -14.40 5.72
C LYS A 93 -11.01 -13.02 5.72
N THR A 94 -10.84 -12.31 4.62
CA THR A 94 -11.63 -11.11 4.32
C THR A 94 -13.07 -11.49 3.93
N LYS A 95 -13.93 -10.49 3.76
CA LYS A 95 -15.29 -10.72 3.25
C LYS A 95 -15.31 -11.31 1.83
N GLU A 96 -14.23 -11.10 1.05
CA GLU A 96 -14.03 -11.68 -0.28
C GLU A 96 -13.43 -13.08 -0.25
N GLY A 97 -13.18 -13.66 0.94
CA GLY A 97 -12.63 -15.01 1.10
C GLY A 97 -11.11 -15.11 0.98
N LEU A 98 -10.40 -14.00 0.84
CA LEU A 98 -8.93 -13.97 0.74
C LEU A 98 -8.28 -14.09 2.12
N GLU A 99 -7.15 -14.80 2.22
CA GLU A 99 -6.37 -14.80 3.46
C GLU A 99 -5.82 -13.38 3.76
N SER A 100 -5.88 -12.97 5.01
CA SER A 100 -5.70 -11.56 5.43
C SER A 100 -4.31 -10.99 5.17
N THR A 101 -3.23 -11.81 5.25
CA THR A 101 -1.87 -11.33 4.94
C THR A 101 -1.72 -11.06 3.45
N LEU A 102 -2.19 -11.99 2.61
CA LEU A 102 -2.20 -11.80 1.16
C LEU A 102 -3.14 -10.68 0.74
N ALA A 103 -4.32 -10.59 1.37
CA ALA A 103 -5.27 -9.51 1.11
C ALA A 103 -4.65 -8.14 1.37
N THR A 104 -4.01 -7.96 2.53
CA THR A 104 -3.40 -6.68 2.92
C THR A 104 -2.16 -6.36 2.08
N ASN A 105 -1.20 -7.31 2.06
CA ASN A 105 0.14 -7.03 1.55
C ASN A 105 0.22 -7.07 0.02
N TYR A 106 -0.62 -7.87 -0.63
CA TYR A 106 -0.56 -8.09 -2.07
C TYR A 106 -1.83 -7.64 -2.79
N PHE A 107 -2.98 -8.27 -2.57
CA PHE A 107 -4.17 -8.00 -3.37
C PHE A 107 -4.67 -6.55 -3.24
N GLY A 108 -4.88 -6.05 -2.04
CA GLY A 108 -5.31 -4.67 -1.80
C GLY A 108 -4.25 -3.65 -2.23
N SER A 109 -2.97 -3.97 -1.97
CA SER A 109 -1.84 -3.15 -2.41
C SER A 109 -1.78 -3.04 -3.94
N THR A 110 -1.94 -4.15 -4.65
CA THR A 110 -1.97 -4.19 -6.12
C THR A 110 -3.17 -3.44 -6.66
N TYR A 111 -4.36 -3.69 -6.11
CA TYR A 111 -5.60 -3.01 -6.51
C TYR A 111 -5.47 -1.49 -6.41
N LEU A 112 -5.06 -0.98 -5.23
CA LEU A 112 -4.85 0.45 -5.04
C LEU A 112 -3.76 0.99 -5.97
N THR A 113 -2.64 0.26 -6.15
CA THR A 113 -1.55 0.70 -7.03
C THR A 113 -2.03 0.92 -8.46
N LEU A 114 -2.85 0.01 -8.99
CA LEU A 114 -3.41 0.16 -10.34
C LEU A 114 -4.34 1.38 -10.46
N MET A 115 -5.16 1.65 -9.44
CA MET A 115 -6.00 2.85 -9.42
C MET A 115 -5.16 4.14 -9.38
N MET A 116 -4.06 4.15 -8.62
CA MET A 116 -3.18 5.31 -8.49
C MET A 116 -2.53 5.74 -9.81
N LEU A 117 -2.37 4.83 -10.78
CA LEU A 117 -1.80 5.15 -12.09
C LEU A 117 -2.55 6.30 -12.78
N ASP A 118 -3.87 6.36 -12.63
CA ASP A 118 -4.69 7.42 -13.23
C ASP A 118 -4.37 8.82 -12.69
N LEU A 119 -4.09 8.93 -11.38
CA LEU A 119 -3.69 10.18 -10.73
C LEU A 119 -2.21 10.55 -10.96
N MET A 120 -1.40 9.60 -11.45
CA MET A 120 0.05 9.76 -11.62
C MET A 120 0.47 9.94 -13.08
N LYS A 121 -0.33 9.50 -14.05
CA LYS A 121 0.01 9.45 -15.49
C LYS A 121 0.42 10.79 -16.11
N ASN A 122 -0.04 11.90 -15.56
CA ASN A 122 0.26 13.25 -16.09
C ASN A 122 1.37 13.97 -15.31
N VAL A 123 2.05 13.28 -14.40
CA VAL A 123 3.12 13.87 -13.57
C VAL A 123 4.47 13.40 -14.07
N VAL A 124 5.24 14.32 -14.62
CA VAL A 124 6.62 14.03 -15.01
C VAL A 124 7.43 13.63 -13.78
N SER A 125 8.11 12.49 -13.86
CA SER A 125 8.90 11.93 -12.76
C SER A 125 8.08 11.47 -11.55
N SER A 126 6.80 11.11 -11.72
CA SER A 126 6.04 10.42 -10.67
C SER A 126 6.69 9.09 -10.29
N ARG A 127 6.48 8.64 -9.05
CA ARG A 127 7.10 7.40 -8.55
C ARG A 127 6.14 6.56 -7.76
N ILE A 128 6.16 5.25 -8.03
CA ILE A 128 5.56 4.23 -7.19
C ILE A 128 6.67 3.55 -6.39
N VAL A 129 6.58 3.59 -5.07
CA VAL A 129 7.52 2.92 -4.16
C VAL A 129 6.80 1.77 -3.49
N GLN A 130 7.20 0.54 -3.78
CA GLN A 130 6.64 -0.67 -3.19
C GLN A 130 7.56 -1.19 -2.08
N ILE A 131 7.09 -1.24 -0.84
CA ILE A 131 7.85 -1.81 0.27
C ILE A 131 7.67 -3.32 0.28
N SER A 132 8.76 -4.03 0.12
CA SER A 132 8.83 -5.49 0.21
C SER A 132 9.75 -5.91 1.37
N SER A 133 10.11 -7.17 1.44
CA SER A 133 10.96 -7.74 2.48
C SER A 133 11.94 -8.76 1.90
N ILE A 134 13.13 -8.84 2.49
CA ILE A 134 14.09 -9.93 2.25
C ILE A 134 13.46 -11.32 2.49
N ALA A 135 12.36 -11.38 3.21
CA ALA A 135 11.59 -12.59 3.48
C ALA A 135 11.16 -13.34 2.21
N MET A 136 11.01 -12.65 1.09
CA MET A 136 10.67 -13.27 -0.20
C MET A 136 11.71 -14.31 -0.67
N TYR A 137 12.97 -14.18 -0.29
CA TYR A 137 14.02 -15.12 -0.67
C TYR A 137 13.96 -16.48 0.05
N PHE A 138 13.11 -16.60 1.08
CA PHE A 138 12.88 -17.88 1.76
C PHE A 138 11.86 -18.78 1.04
N ILE A 139 11.22 -18.28 -0.02
CA ILE A 139 10.33 -19.09 -0.87
C ILE A 139 11.17 -19.91 -1.85
N LYS A 140 11.04 -21.24 -1.75
CA LYS A 140 11.71 -22.19 -2.65
C LYS A 140 10.87 -22.57 -3.86
N GLU A 141 9.54 -22.61 -3.67
CA GLU A 141 8.59 -23.02 -4.69
C GLU A 141 7.43 -22.03 -4.72
N MET A 142 7.00 -21.65 -5.92
CA MET A 142 5.84 -20.79 -6.11
C MET A 142 4.56 -21.58 -5.83
N ARG A 143 3.63 -20.95 -5.14
CA ARG A 143 2.29 -21.50 -4.89
C ARG A 143 1.25 -20.53 -5.45
N TYR A 144 0.36 -21.05 -6.27
CA TYR A 144 -0.74 -20.28 -6.86
C TYR A 144 -2.12 -20.80 -6.44
N GLU A 145 -2.15 -22.00 -5.84
CA GLU A 145 -3.36 -22.70 -5.45
C GLU A 145 -3.46 -22.82 -3.93
N ARG A 146 -4.69 -22.95 -3.45
CA ARG A 146 -5.01 -23.14 -2.02
C ARG A 146 -4.43 -22.06 -1.11
N LEU A 147 -4.33 -20.84 -1.58
CA LEU A 147 -3.81 -19.70 -0.79
C LEU A 147 -4.78 -19.29 0.34
N GLU A 148 -6.03 -19.71 0.27
CA GLU A 148 -7.11 -19.49 1.25
C GLU A 148 -7.34 -20.69 2.18
N ASP A 149 -6.51 -21.73 2.10
CA ASP A 149 -6.66 -22.97 2.86
C ASP A 149 -5.95 -22.91 4.22
N GLU A 150 -6.74 -22.87 5.30
CA GLU A 150 -6.22 -22.81 6.66
C GLU A 150 -5.38 -24.03 7.04
N SER A 151 -5.68 -25.21 6.47
CA SER A 151 -4.96 -26.44 6.83
C SER A 151 -3.48 -26.45 6.48
N ILE A 152 -3.08 -25.59 5.56
CA ILE A 152 -1.67 -25.45 5.13
C ILE A 152 -1.09 -24.07 5.47
N TYR A 153 -1.85 -23.23 6.20
CA TYR A 153 -1.45 -21.90 6.55
C TYR A 153 -0.21 -21.88 7.47
N SER A 154 0.70 -20.99 7.16
CA SER A 154 1.82 -20.64 8.02
C SER A 154 2.01 -19.11 7.97
N PRO A 155 1.91 -18.41 9.11
CA PRO A 155 2.05 -16.96 9.16
C PRO A 155 3.34 -16.45 8.50
N TRP A 156 4.44 -17.17 8.70
CA TRP A 156 5.73 -16.87 8.08
C TRP A 156 5.71 -17.08 6.56
N THR A 157 5.21 -18.24 6.13
CA THR A 157 5.21 -18.59 4.71
C THR A 157 4.29 -17.66 3.91
N TRP A 158 3.10 -17.32 4.42
CA TRP A 158 2.18 -16.39 3.75
C TRP A 158 2.74 -14.96 3.70
N TYR A 159 3.41 -14.52 4.75
CA TYR A 159 4.15 -13.27 4.72
C TYR A 159 5.23 -13.27 3.61
N ASN A 160 6.00 -14.36 3.48
CA ASN A 160 7.02 -14.49 2.45
C ASN A 160 6.39 -14.46 1.04
N TYR A 161 5.31 -15.23 0.81
CA TYR A 161 4.57 -15.18 -0.46
C TYR A 161 4.05 -13.78 -0.77
N SER A 162 3.45 -13.10 0.19
CA SER A 162 2.91 -11.75 -0.03
C SER A 162 3.96 -10.76 -0.51
N ASN A 163 5.18 -10.83 0.03
CA ASN A 163 6.29 -9.99 -0.38
C ASN A 163 6.85 -10.40 -1.75
N LEU A 164 6.92 -11.70 -2.05
CA LEU A 164 7.35 -12.18 -3.35
C LEU A 164 6.39 -11.73 -4.46
N TYR A 165 5.08 -11.94 -4.27
CA TYR A 165 4.07 -11.52 -5.25
C TYR A 165 4.06 -10.00 -5.46
N ARG A 166 4.17 -9.22 -4.39
CA ARG A 166 4.30 -7.75 -4.47
C ARG A 166 5.52 -7.34 -5.29
N THR A 167 6.65 -8.00 -5.09
CA THR A 167 7.89 -7.72 -5.84
C THR A 167 7.74 -8.09 -7.32
N MET A 168 7.18 -9.27 -7.61
CA MET A 168 6.92 -9.69 -9.00
C MET A 168 5.94 -8.73 -9.71
N PHE A 169 4.88 -8.31 -9.02
CA PHE A 169 3.96 -7.31 -9.53
C PHE A 169 4.68 -5.99 -9.85
N SER A 170 5.57 -5.54 -8.96
CA SER A 170 6.33 -4.30 -9.16
C SER A 170 7.18 -4.34 -10.43
N PHE A 171 7.90 -5.45 -10.68
CA PHE A 171 8.68 -5.63 -11.90
C PHE A 171 7.81 -5.72 -13.16
N GLU A 172 6.68 -6.40 -13.09
CA GLU A 172 5.79 -6.51 -14.24
C GLU A 172 5.09 -5.18 -14.55
N LEU A 173 4.73 -4.43 -13.52
CA LEU A 173 4.17 -3.09 -13.67
C LEU A 173 5.17 -2.15 -14.33
N ASP A 174 6.42 -2.12 -13.88
CA ASP A 174 7.49 -1.29 -14.42
C ASP A 174 7.68 -1.53 -15.93
N LYS A 175 7.76 -2.80 -16.35
CA LYS A 175 7.83 -3.16 -17.78
C LYS A 175 6.64 -2.62 -18.59
N LYS A 176 5.44 -2.65 -17.99
CA LYS A 176 4.24 -2.21 -18.72
C LYS A 176 4.16 -0.69 -18.83
N ILE A 177 4.44 0.06 -17.76
CA ILE A 177 4.38 1.53 -17.81
C ILE A 177 5.53 2.13 -18.62
N THR A 178 6.71 1.49 -18.68
CA THR A 178 7.86 1.97 -19.47
C THR A 178 7.68 1.71 -20.97
N ASN A 179 6.86 0.73 -21.37
CA ASN A 179 6.60 0.43 -22.79
C ASN A 179 5.46 1.27 -23.39
N PHE A 180 4.89 2.22 -22.65
CA PHE A 180 3.86 3.15 -23.15
C PHE A 180 4.44 4.55 -23.49
N GLU A 181 5.75 4.73 -23.41
CA GLU A 181 6.49 5.88 -23.95
C GLU A 181 6.96 5.59 -25.38
#